data_d83d5e8e50ab904ddf65aafc8abf74d6
#
_entry.id   d83d5e8e50ab904ddf65aafc8abf74d6
#
_cell.length_a   1.000
_cell.length_b   1.000
_cell.length_c   1.000
_cell.angle_alpha   90.00
_cell.angle_beta   90.00
_cell.angle_gamma   90.00
#
_symmetry.space_group_name_H-M   'P 1'
#
loop_
_entity.id
_entity.type
_entity.pdbx_description
1 polymer ?
#
loop_
_entity_poly.entity_id
_entity_poly.type
_entity_poly.pdbx_seq_one_letter_code
_entity_poly.pdbx_strand_id
1 'polypeptide(L)'
;MANIFMRFPQGKRKAVTLSYDDGVEQDAKLIDIMVKHGLKGTFNINSGLYAELGQQYPDESVRRRMTREQCQELYLNSGMEIAVHGLTHAFLEQLPKNVCAYEIMQDRINLEKEFNTIIRGMAYPFGSYPYPSISQDVVDVVKNCGIAYARTTVSTGNFLLPSDWLRMPATCHHANPKLMELAHSFVENGGTKKPELYKQSTWFCLWGHSYEFDIANNWNVIEEFARYIGKREDIWYATNIEIHDYVEAYQNLVFSMDGKRVYNPSCKELYFETNTVINPKPLHDDSCLYCVKPGETIFLER
;
A
#
# COMPACT_ATOMS: atom_id res chain seq x y z
N MET A 1 24.25 19.15 -12.54
CA MET A 1 23.91 17.87 -11.89
C MET A 1 22.67 17.37 -12.59
N ALA A 2 22.58 16.05 -12.86
CA ALA A 2 21.35 15.46 -13.36
C ALA A 2 20.33 15.33 -12.22
N ASN A 3 19.05 15.49 -12.54
CA ASN A 3 18.00 15.11 -11.61
C ASN A 3 17.93 13.59 -11.50
N ILE A 4 17.62 13.09 -10.32
CA ILE A 4 17.54 11.66 -10.01
C ILE A 4 16.10 11.34 -9.61
N PHE A 5 15.50 10.39 -10.30
CA PHE A 5 14.10 10.01 -10.09
C PHE A 5 14.04 8.52 -9.75
N MET A 6 13.50 8.21 -8.57
CA MET A 6 13.22 6.82 -8.20
C MET A 6 12.41 6.12 -9.31
N ARG A 7 12.74 4.85 -9.54
CA ARG A 7 11.91 3.93 -10.32
C ARG A 7 11.61 2.71 -9.47
N PHE A 8 10.42 2.14 -9.65
CA PHE A 8 10.05 0.87 -9.06
C PHE A 8 10.82 -0.29 -9.72
N PRO A 9 10.72 -1.52 -9.20
CA PRO A 9 11.41 -2.67 -9.78
C PRO A 9 11.26 -2.77 -11.29
N GLN A 10 12.34 -3.14 -11.96
CA GLN A 10 12.45 -3.22 -13.42
C GLN A 10 12.35 -1.85 -14.14
N GLY A 11 12.58 -0.75 -13.43
CA GLY A 11 12.50 0.61 -14.00
C GLY A 11 11.09 1.15 -14.17
N LYS A 12 10.08 0.51 -13.60
CA LYS A 12 8.68 0.94 -13.73
C LYS A 12 8.44 2.26 -13.03
N ARG A 13 7.55 3.07 -13.60
CA ARG A 13 7.17 4.38 -13.04
C ARG A 13 5.90 4.35 -12.22
N LYS A 14 5.12 3.28 -12.31
CA LYS A 14 3.81 3.16 -11.69
C LYS A 14 3.75 1.96 -10.77
N ALA A 15 3.08 2.10 -9.63
CA ALA A 15 2.76 1.00 -8.75
C ALA A 15 1.28 1.04 -8.34
N VAL A 16 0.71 -0.13 -8.10
CA VAL A 16 -0.69 -0.29 -7.65
C VAL A 16 -0.70 -1.20 -6.44
N THR A 17 -1.44 -0.80 -5.42
CA THR A 17 -1.77 -1.65 -4.27
C THR A 17 -3.23 -1.48 -3.88
N LEU A 18 -3.82 -2.52 -3.31
CA LEU A 18 -5.15 -2.50 -2.74
C LEU A 18 -5.02 -2.74 -1.23
N SER A 19 -5.90 -2.14 -0.42
CA SER A 19 -5.89 -2.29 1.04
C SER A 19 -7.33 -2.47 1.53
N TYR A 20 -7.67 -3.66 2.03
CA TYR A 20 -9.02 -4.00 2.46
C TYR A 20 -9.04 -4.40 3.94
N ASP A 21 -10.17 -4.11 4.60
CA ASP A 21 -10.27 -4.19 6.05
C ASP A 21 -11.25 -5.27 6.51
N ASP A 22 -11.09 -5.68 7.77
CA ASP A 22 -12.04 -6.42 8.58
C ASP A 22 -11.94 -7.96 8.59
N GLY A 23 -11.38 -8.61 7.60
CA GLY A 23 -11.31 -10.08 7.58
C GLY A 23 -12.67 -10.75 7.48
N VAL A 24 -13.41 -10.46 6.41
CA VAL A 24 -14.79 -10.90 6.19
C VAL A 24 -14.89 -11.94 5.06
N GLU A 25 -16.00 -12.69 5.02
CA GLU A 25 -16.21 -13.77 4.03
C GLU A 25 -16.08 -13.28 2.58
N GLN A 26 -16.44 -12.03 2.29
CA GLN A 26 -16.37 -11.42 0.97
C GLN A 26 -14.93 -11.24 0.45
N ASP A 27 -13.93 -11.28 1.32
CA ASP A 27 -12.53 -11.19 0.92
C ASP A 27 -12.13 -12.34 -0.01
N ALA A 28 -12.76 -13.51 0.10
CA ALA A 28 -12.52 -14.63 -0.80
C ALA A 28 -12.81 -14.26 -2.26
N LYS A 29 -13.98 -13.69 -2.53
CA LYS A 29 -14.36 -13.23 -3.87
C LYS A 29 -13.47 -12.09 -4.37
N LEU A 30 -13.12 -11.18 -3.49
CA LEU A 30 -12.22 -10.07 -3.83
C LEU A 30 -10.83 -10.58 -4.22
N ILE A 31 -10.27 -11.51 -3.47
CA ILE A 31 -8.97 -12.14 -3.75
C ILE A 31 -8.99 -12.85 -5.09
N ASP A 32 -10.06 -13.60 -5.40
CA ASP A 32 -10.22 -14.26 -6.70
C ASP A 32 -10.16 -13.26 -7.85
N ILE A 33 -10.86 -12.12 -7.72
CA ILE A 33 -10.81 -11.03 -8.71
C ILE A 33 -9.38 -10.47 -8.83
N MET A 34 -8.73 -10.20 -7.70
CA MET A 34 -7.38 -9.66 -7.67
C MET A 34 -6.37 -10.61 -8.34
N VAL A 35 -6.38 -11.88 -7.96
CA VAL A 35 -5.49 -12.92 -8.52
C VAL A 35 -5.74 -13.10 -10.03
N LYS A 36 -7.00 -13.18 -10.46
CA LYS A 36 -7.39 -13.28 -11.87
C LYS A 36 -6.78 -12.16 -12.71
N HIS A 37 -6.67 -10.95 -12.16
CA HIS A 37 -6.14 -9.77 -12.85
C HIS A 37 -4.70 -9.42 -12.50
N GLY A 38 -3.99 -10.25 -11.72
CA GLY A 38 -2.60 -10.06 -11.35
C GLY A 38 -2.36 -8.88 -10.40
N LEU A 39 -3.37 -8.54 -9.60
CA LEU A 39 -3.27 -7.51 -8.56
C LEU A 39 -2.75 -8.10 -7.26
N LYS A 40 -2.09 -7.27 -6.47
CA LYS A 40 -1.70 -7.54 -5.09
C LYS A 40 -2.34 -6.53 -4.14
N GLY A 41 -2.45 -6.91 -2.88
CA GLY A 41 -2.98 -6.02 -1.85
C GLY A 41 -2.67 -6.49 -0.44
N THR A 42 -3.19 -5.74 0.49
CA THR A 42 -3.02 -5.90 1.94
C THR A 42 -4.40 -6.07 2.56
N PHE A 43 -4.55 -7.06 3.42
CA PHE A 43 -5.76 -7.29 4.22
C PHE A 43 -5.46 -6.98 5.68
N ASN A 44 -6.19 -6.01 6.22
CA ASN A 44 -6.01 -5.54 7.59
C ASN A 44 -7.03 -6.25 8.48
N ILE A 45 -6.56 -7.06 9.42
CA ILE A 45 -7.37 -8.03 10.16
C ILE A 45 -7.38 -7.68 11.64
N ASN A 46 -8.54 -7.89 12.29
CA ASN A 46 -8.71 -7.78 13.74
C ASN A 46 -8.67 -9.19 14.36
N SER A 47 -7.56 -9.62 14.92
CA SER A 47 -7.44 -10.97 15.45
C SER A 47 -8.29 -11.25 16.70
N GLY A 48 -8.81 -10.23 17.35
CA GLY A 48 -9.74 -10.34 18.46
C GLY A 48 -11.22 -10.44 18.07
N LEU A 49 -11.52 -10.36 16.75
CA LEU A 49 -12.88 -10.32 16.23
C LEU A 49 -13.20 -11.46 15.24
N TYR A 50 -12.41 -12.52 15.24
CA TYR A 50 -12.77 -13.71 14.47
C TYR A 50 -14.12 -14.26 14.87
N ALA A 51 -14.86 -14.80 13.90
CA ALA A 51 -16.06 -15.56 14.20
C ALA A 51 -15.71 -16.82 15.01
N GLU A 52 -16.60 -17.22 15.90
CA GLU A 52 -16.50 -18.50 16.56
C GLU A 52 -16.82 -19.64 15.59
N LEU A 53 -16.24 -20.83 15.82
CA LEU A 53 -16.54 -21.99 14.99
C LEU A 53 -18.03 -22.33 15.07
N GLY A 54 -18.69 -22.36 13.91
CA GLY A 54 -20.14 -22.62 13.84
C GLY A 54 -21.01 -21.41 14.17
N GLN A 55 -20.44 -20.21 14.28
CA GLN A 55 -21.22 -18.99 14.46
C GLN A 55 -22.28 -18.83 13.37
N GLN A 56 -23.52 -18.61 13.80
CA GLN A 56 -24.62 -18.31 12.89
C GLN A 56 -24.82 -16.79 12.84
N TYR A 57 -24.91 -16.27 11.62
CA TYR A 57 -25.28 -14.89 11.38
C TYR A 57 -26.75 -14.82 10.97
N PRO A 58 -27.51 -13.77 11.35
CA PRO A 58 -28.81 -13.49 10.77
C PRO A 58 -28.73 -13.42 9.23
N ASP A 59 -29.77 -13.86 8.53
CA ASP A 59 -29.77 -13.92 7.05
C ASP A 59 -29.51 -12.54 6.42
N GLU A 60 -29.97 -11.47 7.05
CA GLU A 60 -29.76 -10.09 6.62
C GLU A 60 -28.35 -9.53 6.93
N SER A 61 -27.52 -10.26 7.67
CA SER A 61 -26.17 -9.82 7.99
C SER A 61 -25.27 -9.93 6.77
N VAL A 62 -24.83 -8.79 6.25
CA VAL A 62 -23.91 -8.73 5.11
C VAL A 62 -22.47 -8.84 5.59
N ARG A 63 -22.10 -8.09 6.65
CA ARG A 63 -20.74 -8.13 7.22
C ARG A 63 -20.60 -9.37 8.12
N ARG A 64 -19.96 -10.42 7.59
CA ARG A 64 -19.70 -11.67 8.30
C ARG A 64 -18.21 -11.89 8.45
N ARG A 65 -17.75 -11.91 9.69
CA ARG A 65 -16.35 -12.19 10.02
C ARG A 65 -16.04 -13.66 9.74
N MET A 66 -14.85 -13.92 9.25
CA MET A 66 -14.32 -15.28 9.11
C MET A 66 -13.82 -15.83 10.46
N THR A 67 -13.82 -17.17 10.60
CA THR A 67 -13.06 -17.81 11.69
C THR A 67 -11.56 -17.65 11.44
N ARG A 68 -10.75 -17.94 12.47
CA ARG A 68 -9.29 -17.93 12.34
C ARG A 68 -8.82 -18.88 11.24
N GLU A 69 -9.38 -20.09 11.21
CA GLU A 69 -9.03 -21.13 10.25
C GLU A 69 -9.36 -20.70 8.82
N GLN A 70 -10.53 -20.10 8.60
CA GLN A 70 -10.91 -19.54 7.30
C GLN A 70 -9.95 -18.44 6.85
N CYS A 71 -9.55 -17.54 7.75
CA CYS A 71 -8.55 -16.51 7.45
C CYS A 71 -7.21 -17.14 7.06
N GLN A 72 -6.73 -18.13 7.82
CA GLN A 72 -5.50 -18.83 7.49
C GLN A 72 -5.56 -19.52 6.14
N GLU A 73 -6.62 -20.27 5.85
CA GLU A 73 -6.81 -20.96 4.58
C GLU A 73 -6.83 -19.97 3.39
N LEU A 74 -7.54 -18.85 3.54
CA LEU A 74 -7.71 -17.87 2.48
C LEU A 74 -6.41 -17.11 2.21
N TYR A 75 -5.77 -16.57 3.26
CA TYR A 75 -4.69 -15.59 3.05
C TYR A 75 -3.30 -16.22 2.89
N LEU A 76 -2.99 -17.35 3.54
CA LEU A 76 -1.64 -17.95 3.51
C LEU A 76 -1.13 -18.24 2.10
N ASN A 77 -2.01 -18.61 1.17
CA ASN A 77 -1.65 -18.98 -0.19
C ASN A 77 -2.06 -17.95 -1.25
N SER A 78 -2.58 -16.81 -0.82
CA SER A 78 -3.09 -15.77 -1.73
C SER A 78 -1.99 -14.90 -2.34
N GLY A 79 -0.81 -14.83 -1.72
CA GLY A 79 0.25 -13.88 -2.06
C GLY A 79 -0.06 -12.44 -1.61
N MET A 80 -1.11 -12.25 -0.79
CA MET A 80 -1.49 -10.96 -0.22
C MET A 80 -0.75 -10.74 1.11
N GLU A 81 -0.61 -9.47 1.50
CA GLU A 81 -0.09 -9.08 2.80
C GLU A 81 -1.20 -9.12 3.85
N ILE A 82 -0.86 -9.59 5.06
CA ILE A 82 -1.68 -9.43 6.25
C ILE A 82 -1.11 -8.30 7.10
N ALA A 83 -1.99 -7.43 7.58
CA ALA A 83 -1.64 -6.29 8.40
C ALA A 83 -2.59 -6.13 9.60
N VAL A 84 -2.13 -5.38 10.60
CA VAL A 84 -2.85 -5.08 11.84
C VAL A 84 -4.04 -4.17 11.57
N HIS A 85 -5.18 -4.43 12.23
CA HIS A 85 -6.33 -3.53 12.22
C HIS A 85 -6.87 -3.23 13.64
N GLY A 86 -6.01 -3.39 14.65
CA GLY A 86 -6.37 -3.33 16.06
C GLY A 86 -7.09 -4.58 16.53
N LEU A 87 -6.79 -5.03 17.74
CA LEU A 87 -7.32 -6.28 18.30
C LEU A 87 -8.84 -6.33 18.27
N THR A 88 -9.49 -5.26 18.73
CA THR A 88 -10.95 -5.16 18.88
C THR A 88 -11.58 -4.05 18.03
N HIS A 89 -10.84 -3.53 17.03
CA HIS A 89 -11.29 -2.43 16.17
C HIS A 89 -11.67 -1.18 16.98
N ALA A 90 -10.88 -0.82 17.99
CA ALA A 90 -11.15 0.31 18.87
C ALA A 90 -10.77 1.66 18.24
N PHE A 91 -11.41 2.76 18.68
CA PHE A 91 -10.99 4.12 18.35
C PHE A 91 -9.68 4.47 19.07
N LEU A 92 -8.55 4.31 18.44
CA LEU A 92 -7.23 4.46 19.07
C LEU A 92 -7.01 5.87 19.66
N GLU A 93 -7.56 6.90 19.02
CA GLU A 93 -7.52 8.29 19.51
C GLU A 93 -8.26 8.52 20.85
N GLN A 94 -9.12 7.59 21.23
CA GLN A 94 -9.90 7.69 22.47
C GLN A 94 -9.37 6.78 23.58
N LEU A 95 -8.28 6.05 23.31
CA LEU A 95 -7.70 5.13 24.28
C LEU A 95 -6.54 5.76 25.06
N PRO A 96 -6.36 5.41 26.32
CA PRO A 96 -5.09 5.63 27.01
C PRO A 96 -3.93 4.98 26.23
N LYS A 97 -2.75 5.60 26.23
CA LYS A 97 -1.58 5.13 25.43
C LYS A 97 -1.22 3.66 25.66
N ASN A 98 -1.31 3.18 26.89
CA ASN A 98 -1.02 1.78 27.22
C ASN A 98 -2.09 0.82 26.64
N VAL A 99 -3.35 1.23 26.60
CA VAL A 99 -4.43 0.43 25.99
C VAL A 99 -4.33 0.47 24.46
N CYS A 100 -4.01 1.63 23.90
CA CYS A 100 -3.70 1.77 22.48
C CYS A 100 -2.54 0.86 22.05
N ALA A 101 -1.46 0.83 22.83
CA ALA A 101 -0.34 -0.08 22.58
C ALA A 101 -0.75 -1.55 22.68
N TYR A 102 -1.60 -1.93 23.64
CA TYR A 102 -2.10 -3.28 23.78
C TYR A 102 -2.94 -3.72 22.57
N GLU A 103 -3.85 -2.85 22.08
CA GLU A 103 -4.66 -3.10 20.88
C GLU A 103 -3.79 -3.42 19.64
N ILE A 104 -2.70 -2.69 19.47
CA ILE A 104 -1.81 -2.87 18.34
C ILE A 104 -0.88 -4.08 18.52
N MET A 105 -0.22 -4.18 19.67
CA MET A 105 0.78 -5.23 19.91
C MET A 105 0.14 -6.60 20.00
N GLN A 106 -1.00 -6.73 20.70
CA GLN A 106 -1.65 -8.02 20.86
C GLN A 106 -2.20 -8.53 19.52
N ASP A 107 -2.78 -7.64 18.70
CA ASP A 107 -3.23 -7.97 17.35
C ASP A 107 -2.04 -8.45 16.50
N ARG A 108 -0.95 -7.68 16.49
CA ARG A 108 0.29 -8.03 15.78
C ARG A 108 0.84 -9.40 16.21
N ILE A 109 0.97 -9.66 17.52
CA ILE A 109 1.49 -10.92 18.06
C ILE A 109 0.61 -12.11 17.62
N ASN A 110 -0.71 -11.95 17.68
CA ASN A 110 -1.64 -12.98 17.26
C ASN A 110 -1.46 -13.29 15.76
N LEU A 111 -1.47 -12.26 14.91
CA LEU A 111 -1.34 -12.41 13.46
C LEU A 111 0.03 -12.96 13.06
N GLU A 112 1.14 -12.52 13.69
CA GLU A 112 2.47 -13.06 13.44
C GLU A 112 2.55 -14.56 13.74
N LYS A 113 1.92 -14.99 14.84
CA LYS A 113 1.82 -16.41 15.21
C LYS A 113 0.95 -17.20 14.24
N GLU A 114 -0.18 -16.64 13.82
CA GLU A 114 -1.16 -17.29 12.97
C GLU A 114 -0.67 -17.47 11.53
N PHE A 115 0.02 -16.47 11.00
CA PHE A 115 0.52 -16.44 9.63
C PHE A 115 2.01 -16.77 9.50
N ASN A 116 2.69 -17.05 10.60
CA ASN A 116 4.13 -17.39 10.67
C ASN A 116 5.00 -16.40 9.86
N THR A 117 4.74 -15.11 10.02
CA THR A 117 5.46 -14.03 9.32
C THR A 117 5.62 -12.80 10.21
N ILE A 118 6.58 -11.93 9.90
CA ILE A 118 6.73 -10.64 10.58
C ILE A 118 5.75 -9.64 10.00
N ILE A 119 4.85 -9.08 10.83
CA ILE A 119 3.83 -8.12 10.43
C ILE A 119 4.23 -6.73 10.88
N ARG A 120 4.34 -5.80 9.91
CA ARG A 120 4.76 -4.42 10.15
C ARG A 120 3.81 -3.38 9.54
N GLY A 121 2.74 -3.85 8.90
CA GLY A 121 1.70 -3.01 8.32
C GLY A 121 0.52 -2.83 9.23
N MET A 122 -0.22 -1.74 9.06
CA MET A 122 -1.44 -1.45 9.79
C MET A 122 -2.40 -0.60 8.95
N ALA A 123 -3.71 -0.74 9.22
CA ALA A 123 -4.71 0.28 8.94
C ALA A 123 -5.35 0.74 10.26
N TYR A 124 -5.54 2.05 10.42
CA TYR A 124 -6.22 2.57 11.61
C TYR A 124 -7.70 2.23 11.59
N PRO A 125 -8.27 1.60 12.63
CA PRO A 125 -9.72 1.48 12.80
C PRO A 125 -10.35 2.88 12.75
N PHE A 126 -11.40 3.06 11.94
CA PHE A 126 -12.08 4.35 11.72
C PHE A 126 -11.19 5.48 11.15
N GLY A 127 -9.94 5.22 10.81
CA GLY A 127 -8.99 6.25 10.42
C GLY A 127 -8.74 7.25 11.55
N SER A 128 -8.86 8.54 11.26
CA SER A 128 -8.73 9.61 12.26
C SER A 128 -10.07 10.09 12.85
N TYR A 129 -11.19 9.50 12.44
CA TYR A 129 -12.51 9.97 12.88
C TYR A 129 -12.64 9.93 14.43
N PRO A 130 -13.23 10.95 15.08
CA PRO A 130 -13.81 12.18 14.51
C PRO A 130 -12.81 13.33 14.32
N TYR A 131 -11.53 13.11 14.44
CA TYR A 131 -10.48 14.12 14.38
C TYR A 131 -10.00 14.35 12.93
N PRO A 132 -9.41 15.52 12.64
CA PRO A 132 -8.95 15.83 11.28
C PRO A 132 -7.73 15.02 10.84
N SER A 133 -6.96 14.46 11.79
CA SER A 133 -5.77 13.63 11.53
C SER A 133 -5.45 12.76 12.74
N ILE A 134 -4.67 11.70 12.52
CA ILE A 134 -4.09 10.91 13.63
C ILE A 134 -3.15 11.79 14.44
N SER A 135 -3.32 11.81 15.77
CA SER A 135 -2.47 12.58 16.69
C SER A 135 -1.04 12.06 16.72
N GLN A 136 -0.09 12.91 17.14
CA GLN A 136 1.30 12.49 17.29
C GLN A 136 1.45 11.42 18.39
N ASP A 137 0.66 11.52 19.43
CA ASP A 137 0.65 10.57 20.54
C ASP A 137 0.32 9.14 20.07
N VAL A 138 -0.70 8.97 19.22
CA VAL A 138 -1.06 7.67 18.64
C VAL A 138 0.01 7.20 17.65
N VAL A 139 0.54 8.09 16.81
CA VAL A 139 1.63 7.77 15.88
C VAL A 139 2.86 7.27 16.62
N ASP A 140 3.23 7.91 17.74
CA ASP A 140 4.39 7.48 18.54
C ASP A 140 4.16 6.08 19.15
N VAL A 141 2.94 5.77 19.58
CA VAL A 141 2.57 4.42 20.04
C VAL A 141 2.71 3.43 18.90
N VAL A 142 2.11 3.71 17.74
CA VAL A 142 2.16 2.84 16.55
C VAL A 142 3.60 2.56 16.13
N LYS A 143 4.45 3.60 16.08
CA LYS A 143 5.88 3.50 15.78
C LYS A 143 6.62 2.62 16.78
N ASN A 144 6.35 2.83 18.08
CA ASN A 144 6.98 2.05 19.15
C ASN A 144 6.53 0.58 19.18
N CYS A 145 5.35 0.27 18.63
CA CYS A 145 4.90 -1.09 18.38
C CYS A 145 5.57 -1.75 17.15
N GLY A 146 6.52 -1.08 16.50
CA GLY A 146 7.28 -1.59 15.36
C GLY A 146 6.48 -1.65 14.06
N ILE A 147 5.47 -0.82 13.92
CA ILE A 147 4.71 -0.65 12.67
C ILE A 147 5.50 0.26 11.73
N ALA A 148 5.65 -0.15 10.49
CA ALA A 148 6.40 0.56 9.46
C ALA A 148 5.51 1.55 8.67
N TYR A 149 4.26 1.16 8.42
CA TYR A 149 3.26 2.04 7.80
C TYR A 149 1.88 1.83 8.44
N ALA A 150 1.08 2.88 8.47
CA ALA A 150 -0.29 2.82 8.99
C ALA A 150 -1.23 3.65 8.10
N ARG A 151 -2.16 2.96 7.39
CA ARG A 151 -3.11 3.58 6.47
C ARG A 151 -4.24 4.27 7.23
N THR A 152 -4.54 5.48 6.80
CA THR A 152 -5.70 6.26 7.22
C THR A 152 -6.85 6.11 6.22
N THR A 153 -8.00 6.73 6.52
CA THR A 153 -9.16 6.81 5.60
C THR A 153 -9.08 8.02 4.65
N VAL A 154 -7.99 8.80 4.72
CA VAL A 154 -7.81 9.99 3.88
C VAL A 154 -7.64 9.59 2.42
N SER A 155 -8.52 10.14 1.57
CA SER A 155 -8.46 9.97 0.11
C SER A 155 -7.95 11.27 -0.53
N THR A 156 -6.81 11.20 -1.19
CA THR A 156 -6.13 12.38 -1.76
C THR A 156 -6.57 12.72 -3.18
N GLY A 157 -7.08 11.74 -3.92
CA GLY A 157 -7.37 11.86 -5.36
C GLY A 157 -6.11 12.03 -6.22
N ASN A 158 -4.90 11.85 -5.64
CA ASN A 158 -3.64 11.93 -6.39
C ASN A 158 -2.83 10.62 -6.26
N PHE A 159 -1.67 10.57 -6.91
CA PHE A 159 -0.84 9.37 -7.04
C PHE A 159 0.56 9.57 -6.47
N LEU A 160 0.72 10.49 -5.54
CA LEU A 160 2.00 10.74 -4.88
C LEU A 160 2.25 9.67 -3.82
N LEU A 161 3.51 9.30 -3.67
CA LEU A 161 3.95 8.50 -2.53
C LEU A 161 3.75 9.29 -1.22
N PRO A 162 3.41 8.64 -0.11
CA PRO A 162 3.22 9.32 1.16
C PRO A 162 4.53 9.94 1.67
N SER A 163 4.44 11.11 2.25
CA SER A 163 5.55 11.74 2.98
C SER A 163 5.61 11.28 4.45
N ASP A 164 4.53 10.76 4.98
CA ASP A 164 4.41 10.18 6.32
C ASP A 164 3.75 8.80 6.22
N TRP A 165 4.55 7.76 6.35
CA TRP A 165 4.09 6.38 6.26
C TRP A 165 3.22 5.97 7.46
N LEU A 166 3.36 6.61 8.60
CA LEU A 166 2.52 6.35 9.77
C LEU A 166 1.18 7.12 9.74
N ARG A 167 0.98 7.97 8.71
CA ARG A 167 -0.30 8.57 8.34
C ARG A 167 -0.54 8.39 6.85
N MET A 168 -0.35 7.17 6.34
CA MET A 168 -0.42 6.83 4.93
C MET A 168 -1.83 7.09 4.37
N PRO A 169 -2.01 8.01 3.42
CA PRO A 169 -3.28 8.20 2.74
C PRO A 169 -3.46 7.16 1.63
N ALA A 170 -4.67 7.08 1.09
CA ALA A 170 -4.95 6.36 -0.14
C ALA A 170 -5.23 7.31 -1.31
N THR A 171 -5.22 6.80 -2.54
CA THR A 171 -5.72 7.54 -3.70
C THR A 171 -7.22 7.77 -3.56
N CYS A 172 -7.98 6.70 -3.34
CA CYS A 172 -9.43 6.80 -3.10
C CYS A 172 -9.98 5.53 -2.44
N HIS A 173 -11.19 5.65 -1.90
CA HIS A 173 -12.03 4.53 -1.53
C HIS A 173 -12.66 3.90 -2.78
N HIS A 174 -12.93 2.61 -2.78
CA HIS A 174 -13.48 1.91 -3.96
C HIS A 174 -14.90 2.41 -4.36
N ALA A 175 -15.65 2.95 -3.40
CA ALA A 175 -16.95 3.56 -3.67
C ALA A 175 -16.87 5.01 -4.22
N ASN A 176 -15.66 5.52 -4.48
CA ASN A 176 -15.50 6.84 -5.07
C ASN A 176 -16.11 6.86 -6.49
N PRO A 177 -17.08 7.76 -6.79
CA PRO A 177 -17.70 7.82 -8.11
C PRO A 177 -16.72 8.15 -9.25
N LYS A 178 -15.55 8.67 -8.92
CA LYS A 178 -14.46 8.97 -9.87
C LYS A 178 -13.41 7.85 -9.96
N LEU A 179 -13.66 6.66 -9.42
CA LEU A 179 -12.68 5.57 -9.40
C LEU A 179 -12.12 5.29 -10.78
N MET A 180 -12.97 5.12 -11.78
CA MET A 180 -12.53 4.81 -13.15
C MET A 180 -11.87 6.01 -13.83
N GLU A 181 -12.31 7.25 -13.57
CA GLU A 181 -11.63 8.46 -14.05
C GLU A 181 -10.18 8.54 -13.51
N LEU A 182 -10.01 8.25 -12.21
CA LEU A 182 -8.69 8.19 -11.57
C LEU A 182 -7.84 7.05 -12.17
N ALA A 183 -8.43 5.88 -12.39
CA ALA A 183 -7.72 4.75 -12.99
C ALA A 183 -7.24 5.08 -14.42
N HIS A 184 -8.08 5.71 -15.24
CA HIS A 184 -7.71 6.18 -16.59
C HIS A 184 -6.57 7.19 -16.51
N SER A 185 -6.71 8.23 -15.69
CA SER A 185 -5.67 9.26 -15.52
C SER A 185 -4.33 8.67 -15.06
N PHE A 186 -4.36 7.70 -14.13
CA PHE A 186 -3.16 7.02 -13.66
C PHE A 186 -2.48 6.19 -14.76
N VAL A 187 -3.25 5.40 -15.49
CA VAL A 187 -2.69 4.52 -16.53
C VAL A 187 -2.11 5.33 -17.68
N GLU A 188 -2.84 6.33 -18.18
CA GLU A 188 -2.45 7.11 -19.36
C GLU A 188 -1.27 8.04 -19.10
N ASN A 189 -1.28 8.75 -17.97
CA ASN A 189 -0.35 9.86 -17.73
C ASN A 189 0.39 9.78 -16.37
N GLY A 190 0.24 8.68 -15.60
CA GLY A 190 0.69 8.63 -14.21
C GLY A 190 0.04 9.73 -13.35
N GLY A 191 -1.16 10.20 -13.75
CA GLY A 191 -1.90 11.24 -13.04
C GLY A 191 -1.38 12.66 -13.22
N THR A 192 -0.40 12.90 -14.07
CA THR A 192 0.14 14.25 -14.33
C THR A 192 -0.32 14.80 -15.70
N LYS A 193 -0.69 16.10 -15.70
CA LYS A 193 -1.01 16.81 -16.95
C LYS A 193 0.23 17.27 -17.74
N LYS A 194 1.42 17.11 -17.14
CA LYS A 194 2.71 17.50 -17.74
C LYS A 194 3.76 16.42 -17.47
N PRO A 195 3.60 15.22 -18.07
CA PRO A 195 4.48 14.08 -17.81
C PRO A 195 5.96 14.36 -18.15
N GLU A 196 6.22 15.25 -19.09
CA GLU A 196 7.56 15.68 -19.48
C GLU A 196 8.30 16.50 -18.42
N LEU A 197 7.58 17.15 -17.48
CA LEU A 197 8.15 17.96 -16.41
C LEU A 197 8.26 17.20 -15.08
N TYR A 198 7.37 16.21 -14.88
CA TYR A 198 7.26 15.47 -13.62
C TYR A 198 7.55 13.99 -13.85
N LYS A 199 8.83 13.64 -13.82
CA LYS A 199 9.28 12.24 -13.99
C LYS A 199 9.23 11.42 -12.67
N GLN A 200 8.47 11.83 -11.68
CA GLN A 200 8.33 11.09 -10.43
C GLN A 200 7.58 9.77 -10.64
N SER A 201 7.94 8.77 -9.86
CA SER A 201 7.15 7.55 -9.77
C SER A 201 5.84 7.81 -9.05
N THR A 202 4.78 7.16 -9.51
CA THR A 202 3.41 7.35 -9.03
C THR A 202 2.83 6.05 -8.50
N TRP A 203 1.92 6.18 -7.54
CA TRP A 203 1.33 5.06 -6.83
C TRP A 203 -0.18 5.22 -6.71
N PHE A 204 -0.92 4.20 -7.11
CA PHE A 204 -2.36 4.11 -6.91
C PHE A 204 -2.64 3.20 -5.72
N CYS A 205 -3.20 3.75 -4.65
CA CYS A 205 -3.66 3.01 -3.48
C CYS A 205 -5.19 3.04 -3.43
N LEU A 206 -5.82 1.89 -3.66
CA LEU A 206 -7.26 1.72 -3.51
C LEU A 206 -7.56 1.10 -2.15
N TRP A 207 -8.60 1.56 -1.45
CA TRP A 207 -9.00 0.97 -0.18
C TRP A 207 -10.51 0.78 -0.05
N GLY A 208 -10.94 -0.02 0.91
CA GLY A 208 -12.35 -0.23 1.23
C GLY A 208 -12.58 -1.48 2.08
N HIS A 209 -13.83 -1.92 2.12
CA HIS A 209 -14.25 -3.15 2.78
C HIS A 209 -14.98 -4.01 1.75
N SER A 210 -14.62 -5.28 1.62
CA SER A 210 -15.18 -6.14 0.57
C SER A 210 -16.68 -6.39 0.71
N TYR A 211 -17.20 -6.38 1.94
CA TYR A 211 -18.65 -6.54 2.19
C TYR A 211 -19.50 -5.37 1.64
N GLU A 212 -18.91 -4.20 1.41
CA GLU A 212 -19.63 -3.05 0.84
C GLU A 212 -20.10 -3.31 -0.59
N PHE A 213 -19.41 -4.20 -1.35
CA PHE A 213 -19.85 -4.61 -2.68
C PHE A 213 -21.16 -5.42 -2.64
N ASP A 214 -21.37 -6.22 -1.59
CA ASP A 214 -22.65 -6.90 -1.37
C ASP A 214 -23.75 -5.92 -0.96
N ILE A 215 -23.46 -4.99 -0.03
CA ILE A 215 -24.41 -3.95 0.40
C ILE A 215 -24.91 -3.14 -0.80
N ALA A 216 -23.97 -2.72 -1.65
CA ALA A 216 -24.29 -1.88 -2.82
C ALA A 216 -24.70 -2.70 -4.05
N ASN A 217 -24.63 -4.04 -3.99
CA ASN A 217 -24.84 -4.95 -5.12
C ASN A 217 -24.06 -4.53 -6.38
N ASN A 218 -22.78 -4.20 -6.22
CA ASN A 218 -21.97 -3.56 -7.26
C ASN A 218 -20.57 -4.16 -7.46
N TRP A 219 -20.40 -5.47 -7.31
CA TRP A 219 -19.14 -6.18 -7.58
C TRP A 219 -18.52 -5.87 -8.95
N ASN A 220 -19.35 -5.50 -9.91
CA ASN A 220 -18.88 -5.07 -11.22
C ASN A 220 -17.93 -3.87 -11.17
N VAL A 221 -18.01 -3.02 -10.16
CA VAL A 221 -17.12 -1.84 -10.00
C VAL A 221 -15.68 -2.29 -9.81
N ILE A 222 -15.44 -3.23 -8.88
CA ILE A 222 -14.07 -3.73 -8.65
C ILE A 222 -13.60 -4.66 -9.78
N GLU A 223 -14.49 -5.41 -10.41
CA GLU A 223 -14.14 -6.23 -11.58
C GLU A 223 -13.72 -5.35 -12.78
N GLU A 224 -14.43 -4.26 -13.03
CA GLU A 224 -14.09 -3.31 -14.10
C GLU A 224 -12.75 -2.62 -13.81
N PHE A 225 -12.54 -2.14 -12.59
CA PHE A 225 -11.27 -1.58 -12.16
C PHE A 225 -10.12 -2.57 -12.33
N ALA A 226 -10.27 -3.78 -11.80
CA ALA A 226 -9.24 -4.82 -11.87
C ALA A 226 -8.89 -5.21 -13.30
N ARG A 227 -9.90 -5.36 -14.15
CA ARG A 227 -9.72 -5.65 -15.58
C ARG A 227 -8.96 -4.53 -16.30
N TYR A 228 -9.27 -3.26 -15.97
CA TYR A 228 -8.66 -2.12 -16.63
C TYR A 228 -7.20 -1.89 -16.20
N ILE A 229 -6.93 -1.95 -14.89
CA ILE A 229 -5.62 -1.61 -14.34
C ILE A 229 -4.66 -2.80 -14.29
N GLY A 230 -5.18 -4.04 -14.29
CA GLY A 230 -4.38 -5.25 -14.08
C GLY A 230 -3.55 -5.68 -15.28
N LYS A 231 -2.52 -6.51 -15.03
CA LYS A 231 -1.66 -7.16 -16.03
C LYS A 231 -0.98 -6.21 -17.03
N ARG A 232 -0.65 -4.98 -16.62
CA ARG A 232 0.11 -4.04 -17.43
C ARG A 232 1.59 -4.16 -17.14
N GLU A 233 2.41 -4.19 -18.18
CA GLU A 233 3.86 -4.36 -18.07
C GLU A 233 4.56 -3.17 -17.40
N ASP A 234 4.00 -1.96 -17.53
CA ASP A 234 4.53 -0.71 -17.00
C ASP A 234 4.12 -0.42 -15.54
N ILE A 235 3.35 -1.31 -14.91
CA ILE A 235 2.88 -1.19 -13.52
C ILE A 235 3.48 -2.28 -12.64
N TRP A 236 3.95 -1.90 -11.48
CA TRP A 236 4.31 -2.81 -10.39
C TRP A 236 3.12 -3.04 -9.46
N TYR A 237 2.65 -4.27 -9.39
CA TYR A 237 1.61 -4.69 -8.45
C TYR A 237 2.27 -5.18 -7.19
N ALA A 238 1.99 -4.53 -6.07
CA ALA A 238 2.68 -4.76 -4.82
C ALA A 238 1.73 -4.63 -3.63
N THR A 239 2.13 -5.16 -2.48
CA THR A 239 1.48 -4.91 -1.21
C THR A 239 1.96 -3.58 -0.61
N ASN A 240 1.30 -3.10 0.44
CA ASN A 240 1.71 -1.85 1.08
C ASN A 240 3.12 -1.93 1.66
N ILE A 241 3.47 -3.07 2.31
CA ILE A 241 4.81 -3.23 2.88
C ILE A 241 5.89 -3.36 1.81
N GLU A 242 5.58 -3.97 0.66
CA GLU A 242 6.52 -4.04 -0.45
C GLU A 242 6.86 -2.64 -0.99
N ILE A 243 5.84 -1.74 -1.11
CA ILE A 243 6.03 -0.35 -1.53
C ILE A 243 6.86 0.41 -0.49
N HIS A 244 6.46 0.35 0.78
CA HIS A 244 7.18 0.98 1.88
C HIS A 244 8.65 0.60 1.89
N ASP A 245 8.94 -0.70 1.94
CA ASP A 245 10.29 -1.22 2.05
C ASP A 245 11.16 -0.91 0.83
N TYR A 246 10.55 -0.77 -0.34
CA TYR A 246 11.26 -0.36 -1.54
C TYR A 246 11.64 1.12 -1.49
N VAL A 247 10.70 1.97 -1.07
CA VAL A 247 10.94 3.41 -0.94
C VAL A 247 11.98 3.70 0.13
N GLU A 248 11.89 3.05 1.29
CA GLU A 248 12.88 3.15 2.37
C GLU A 248 14.28 2.72 1.90
N ALA A 249 14.37 1.58 1.20
CA ALA A 249 15.64 1.10 0.66
C ALA A 249 16.23 2.12 -0.34
N TYR A 250 15.40 2.69 -1.21
CA TYR A 250 15.81 3.70 -2.17
C TYR A 250 16.32 4.98 -1.48
N GLN A 251 15.65 5.45 -0.44
CA GLN A 251 16.03 6.65 0.32
C GLN A 251 17.39 6.47 1.04
N ASN A 252 17.77 5.22 1.31
CA ASN A 252 19.07 4.87 1.91
C ASN A 252 20.22 4.72 0.90
N LEU A 253 20.00 4.97 -0.41
CA LEU A 253 21.09 5.02 -1.39
C LEU A 253 22.11 6.11 -1.01
N VAL A 254 23.37 5.75 -1.05
CA VAL A 254 24.47 6.67 -0.70
C VAL A 254 25.12 7.20 -1.97
N PHE A 255 25.01 8.50 -2.19
CA PHE A 255 25.64 9.19 -3.31
C PHE A 255 26.98 9.81 -2.89
N SER A 256 28.01 9.66 -3.73
CA SER A 256 29.28 10.39 -3.52
C SER A 256 29.07 11.89 -3.67
N MET A 257 29.91 12.70 -3.00
CA MET A 257 29.80 14.17 -3.01
C MET A 257 29.98 14.79 -4.41
N ASP A 258 30.72 14.11 -5.30
CA ASP A 258 30.86 14.52 -6.70
C ASP A 258 29.69 14.06 -7.60
N GLY A 259 28.72 13.32 -7.04
CA GLY A 259 27.55 12.79 -7.74
C GLY A 259 27.85 11.78 -8.81
N LYS A 260 29.01 11.12 -8.77
CA LYS A 260 29.44 10.16 -9.82
C LYS A 260 29.31 8.72 -9.40
N ARG A 261 29.09 8.43 -8.13
CA ARG A 261 28.96 7.06 -7.61
C ARG A 261 27.72 6.93 -6.77
N VAL A 262 27.11 5.75 -6.83
CA VAL A 262 25.95 5.40 -5.99
C VAL A 262 26.21 4.03 -5.39
N TYR A 263 26.09 3.93 -4.07
CA TYR A 263 26.20 2.68 -3.31
C TYR A 263 24.83 2.30 -2.76
N ASN A 264 24.46 1.03 -2.89
CA ASN A 264 23.24 0.45 -2.36
C ASN A 264 23.52 -0.37 -1.09
N PRO A 265 23.24 0.14 0.12
CA PRO A 265 23.45 -0.61 1.35
C PRO A 265 22.32 -1.60 1.68
N SER A 266 21.27 -1.66 0.87
CA SER A 266 20.08 -2.48 1.12
C SER A 266 20.21 -3.91 0.56
N CYS A 267 19.22 -4.76 0.87
CA CYS A 267 19.09 -6.10 0.31
C CYS A 267 18.21 -6.18 -0.96
N LYS A 268 17.80 -5.02 -1.52
CA LYS A 268 16.93 -4.94 -2.70
C LYS A 268 17.68 -4.40 -3.92
N GLU A 269 17.34 -4.88 -5.11
CA GLU A 269 17.73 -4.18 -6.34
C GLU A 269 16.94 -2.87 -6.44
N LEU A 270 17.65 -1.77 -6.66
CA LEU A 270 17.07 -0.44 -6.68
C LEU A 270 17.25 0.21 -8.04
N TYR A 271 16.21 0.88 -8.50
CA TYR A 271 16.17 1.49 -9.82
C TYR A 271 15.96 2.99 -9.72
N PHE A 272 16.67 3.75 -10.52
CA PHE A 272 16.44 5.18 -10.70
C PHE A 272 16.79 5.62 -12.11
N GLU A 273 16.22 6.73 -12.50
CA GLU A 273 16.47 7.37 -13.80
C GLU A 273 17.14 8.72 -13.56
N THR A 274 18.16 9.02 -14.36
CA THR A 274 18.77 10.34 -14.38
C THR A 274 18.29 11.12 -15.60
N ASN A 275 18.14 12.44 -15.45
CA ASN A 275 17.82 13.32 -16.57
C ASN A 275 18.66 14.58 -16.49
N THR A 276 19.36 14.89 -17.58
CA THR A 276 20.13 16.14 -17.71
C THR A 276 19.18 17.22 -18.20
N VAL A 277 18.60 18.02 -17.29
CA VAL A 277 17.85 19.23 -17.69
C VAL A 277 18.87 20.34 -17.98
N ILE A 278 19.22 20.49 -19.25
CA ILE A 278 19.94 21.67 -19.75
C ILE A 278 18.92 22.55 -20.47
N ASN A 279 18.27 23.47 -19.71
CA ASN A 279 17.31 24.45 -20.21
C ASN A 279 15.85 23.95 -20.47
N PRO A 280 14.82 24.85 -20.48
CA PRO A 280 13.41 24.44 -20.49
C PRO A 280 12.89 23.89 -21.83
N LYS A 281 13.75 23.47 -22.72
CA LYS A 281 13.38 22.68 -23.89
C LYS A 281 14.00 21.30 -23.80
N PRO A 282 13.22 20.21 -23.83
CA PRO A 282 13.78 18.86 -23.95
C PRO A 282 14.43 18.72 -25.33
N LEU A 283 15.73 18.89 -25.38
CA LEU A 283 16.57 18.47 -26.50
C LEU A 283 17.00 17.05 -26.15
N HIS A 284 16.37 16.06 -26.75
CA HIS A 284 16.60 14.62 -26.61
C HIS A 284 16.32 14.00 -25.23
N ASP A 285 15.74 12.82 -25.25
CA ASP A 285 15.48 11.99 -24.05
C ASP A 285 16.80 11.27 -23.65
N ASP A 286 17.76 12.03 -23.11
CA ASP A 286 19.02 11.52 -22.58
C ASP A 286 18.81 10.91 -21.18
N SER A 287 17.64 10.29 -20.92
CA SER A 287 17.39 9.63 -19.66
C SER A 287 18.08 8.27 -19.61
N CYS A 288 18.92 8.06 -18.59
CA CYS A 288 19.58 6.78 -18.33
C CYS A 288 18.89 6.10 -17.16
N LEU A 289 18.43 4.87 -17.37
CA LEU A 289 17.93 4.01 -16.30
C LEU A 289 19.10 3.23 -15.68
N TYR A 290 19.23 3.32 -14.37
CA TYR A 290 20.24 2.60 -13.59
C TYR A 290 19.56 1.56 -12.68
N CYS A 291 20.27 0.42 -12.52
CA CYS A 291 19.97 -0.59 -11.52
C CYS A 291 21.18 -0.73 -10.61
N VAL A 292 20.98 -0.68 -9.29
CA VAL A 292 22.04 -0.88 -8.30
C VAL A 292 21.69 -2.08 -7.44
N LYS A 293 22.47 -3.14 -7.55
CA LYS A 293 22.27 -4.38 -6.82
C LYS A 293 22.64 -4.23 -5.33
N PRO A 294 22.15 -5.13 -4.45
CA PRO A 294 22.55 -5.17 -3.05
C PRO A 294 24.06 -5.15 -2.85
N GLY A 295 24.58 -4.22 -2.04
CA GLY A 295 25.99 -4.07 -1.74
C GLY A 295 26.85 -3.52 -2.89
N GLU A 296 26.25 -3.17 -4.03
CA GLU A 296 26.96 -2.69 -5.21
C GLU A 296 27.22 -1.17 -5.14
N THR A 297 28.36 -0.77 -5.73
CA THR A 297 28.64 0.63 -6.07
C THR A 297 28.75 0.76 -7.58
N ILE A 298 27.91 1.60 -8.18
CA ILE A 298 27.95 1.90 -9.61
C ILE A 298 28.51 3.29 -9.88
N PHE A 299 29.00 3.49 -11.12
CA PHE A 299 29.38 4.79 -11.64
C PHE A 299 28.29 5.33 -12.54
N LEU A 300 27.95 6.62 -12.34
CA LEU A 300 27.00 7.33 -13.20
C LEU A 300 27.75 7.93 -14.39
N GLU A 301 27.38 7.51 -15.59
CA GLU A 301 27.82 8.13 -16.83
C GLU A 301 27.16 9.52 -16.96
N ARG A 302 27.92 10.52 -17.44
CA ARG A 302 27.45 11.87 -17.65
C ARG A 302 26.89 12.04 -19.05
#